data_574296a48e96852617be0c7e647af661
#
_entry.id   574296a48e96852617be0c7e647af661
#
_cell.length_a   1.000
_cell.length_b   1.000
_cell.length_c   1.000
_cell.angle_alpha   90.00
_cell.angle_beta   90.00
_cell.angle_gamma   90.00
#
_symmetry.space_group_name_H-M   'P 1'
#
loop_
_entity.id
_entity.type
_entity.pdbx_description
1 polymer ?
#
loop_
_entity_poly.entity_id
_entity_poly.type
_entity_poly.pdbx_seq_one_letter_code
_entity_poly.pdbx_strand_id
1 'polypeptide(L)'
;MDYGVTITRGAAPWQIFQQGPDGTACIRLEGKYHLVHLSQELPLQFSAVPHAKTTVKARVALESTGESVVPWTECTVLDSENWTITFPRVPAGGLYRIETYMDYEGWDGLSCTRGDMVHNVGVGDVFVIAGQSNAAGRAKNPVADDPELGVHVLRTSARWELATHPLGETTNALHVGHYENHNP
;
A
#
# COMPACT_ATOMS: atom_id res chain seq x y z
N MET A 1 15.85 13.59 2.83
CA MET A 1 16.41 12.44 3.56
C MET A 1 15.22 11.62 4.02
N ASP A 2 15.07 10.44 3.49
CA ASP A 2 13.94 9.59 3.85
C ASP A 2 14.31 8.91 5.18
N TYR A 3 13.52 9.23 6.19
CA TYR A 3 13.72 8.78 7.56
C TYR A 3 12.63 7.80 7.95
N GLY A 4 13.01 6.68 8.51
CA GLY A 4 12.07 5.67 9.00
C GLY A 4 11.94 4.46 8.07
N VAL A 5 10.74 3.92 8.01
CA VAL A 5 10.42 2.74 7.19
C VAL A 5 9.55 3.16 6.02
N THR A 6 9.94 2.79 4.81
CA THR A 6 9.19 3.08 3.58
C THR A 6 8.75 1.79 2.89
N ILE A 7 7.54 1.78 2.34
CA ILE A 7 7.02 0.71 1.49
C ILE A 7 7.32 1.10 0.04
N THR A 8 8.11 0.31 -0.67
CA THR A 8 8.49 0.59 -2.05
C THR A 8 7.71 -0.23 -3.07
N ARG A 9 7.18 -1.39 -2.66
CA ARG A 9 6.42 -2.31 -3.51
C ARG A 9 5.43 -3.13 -2.71
N GLY A 10 4.39 -3.60 -3.40
CA GLY A 10 3.46 -4.63 -2.91
C GLY A 10 2.10 -4.11 -2.51
N ALA A 11 1.94 -2.84 -2.19
CA ALA A 11 0.64 -2.25 -1.93
C ALA A 11 0.59 -0.78 -2.37
N ALA A 12 -0.58 -0.35 -2.78
CA ALA A 12 -0.89 1.04 -3.10
C ALA A 12 -2.23 1.44 -2.47
N PRO A 13 -2.45 2.73 -2.19
CA PRO A 13 -3.75 3.19 -1.73
C PRO A 13 -4.88 2.77 -2.68
N TRP A 14 -6.00 2.36 -2.12
CA TRP A 14 -7.19 1.87 -2.84
C TRP A 14 -7.00 0.56 -3.62
N GLN A 15 -5.86 -0.10 -3.52
CA GLN A 15 -5.62 -1.36 -4.22
C GLN A 15 -6.50 -2.48 -3.67
N ILE A 16 -7.12 -3.24 -4.58
CA ILE A 16 -7.77 -4.51 -4.27
C ILE A 16 -6.81 -5.67 -4.57
N PHE A 17 -6.62 -6.53 -3.60
CA PHE A 17 -5.94 -7.81 -3.78
C PHE A 17 -6.98 -8.88 -4.09
N GLN A 18 -6.77 -9.61 -5.20
CA GLN A 18 -7.63 -10.73 -5.57
C GLN A 18 -7.64 -11.78 -4.46
N GLN A 19 -8.82 -12.11 -3.98
CA GLN A 19 -9.00 -13.20 -3.03
C GLN A 19 -8.82 -14.56 -3.70
N GLY A 20 -8.31 -15.52 -2.95
CA GLY A 20 -8.31 -16.93 -3.32
C GLY A 20 -9.64 -17.60 -3.00
N PRO A 21 -9.79 -18.90 -3.36
CA PRO A 21 -11.01 -19.68 -3.07
C PRO A 21 -11.33 -19.80 -1.57
N ASP A 22 -10.37 -19.58 -0.72
CA ASP A 22 -10.51 -19.62 0.74
C ASP A 22 -10.94 -18.28 1.34
N GLY A 23 -11.23 -17.28 0.49
CA GLY A 23 -11.64 -15.94 0.93
C GLY A 23 -10.48 -15.13 1.54
N THR A 24 -9.24 -15.45 1.20
CA THR A 24 -8.07 -14.70 1.68
C THR A 24 -7.14 -14.28 0.54
N ALA A 25 -6.30 -13.29 0.75
CA ALA A 25 -5.25 -12.92 -0.19
C ALA A 25 -3.88 -13.00 0.48
N CYS A 26 -2.87 -13.30 -0.33
CA CYS A 26 -1.47 -13.19 0.05
C CYS A 26 -0.96 -11.81 -0.34
N ILE A 27 -0.51 -11.03 0.64
CA ILE A 27 0.06 -9.69 0.42
C ILE A 27 1.53 -9.73 0.75
N ARG A 28 2.38 -9.47 -0.24
CA ARG A 28 3.82 -9.33 -0.07
C ARG A 28 4.22 -7.87 -0.21
N LEU A 29 5.01 -7.40 0.75
CA LEU A 29 5.56 -6.05 0.75
C LEU A 29 7.08 -6.10 0.69
N GLU A 30 7.64 -5.10 0.06
CA GLU A 30 9.07 -4.82 0.03
C GLU A 30 9.27 -3.34 0.34
N GLY A 31 10.35 -3.04 1.04
CA GLY A 31 10.60 -1.66 1.41
C GLY A 31 12.02 -1.40 1.86
N LYS A 32 12.22 -0.16 2.28
CA LYS A 32 13.50 0.30 2.84
C LYS A 32 13.30 0.80 4.24
N TYR A 33 14.39 0.78 5.02
CA TYR A 33 14.43 1.45 6.31
C TYR A 33 15.73 2.25 6.43
N HIS A 34 15.63 3.41 7.03
CA HIS A 34 16.78 4.27 7.26
C HIS A 34 16.83 4.67 8.73
N LEU A 35 17.94 4.36 9.38
CA LEU A 35 18.29 4.92 10.68
C LEU A 35 18.88 6.30 10.46
N VAL A 36 18.36 7.30 11.15
CA VAL A 36 19.04 8.58 11.20
C VAL A 36 20.34 8.39 11.97
N HIS A 37 21.44 8.56 11.29
CA HIS A 37 22.67 8.89 11.95
C HIS A 37 22.55 10.31 12.50
N LEU A 38 22.18 10.44 13.76
CA LEU A 38 22.29 11.69 14.52
C LEU A 38 23.76 12.16 14.66
N SER A 39 24.65 11.53 13.91
CA SER A 39 26.10 11.65 14.05
C SER A 39 26.69 12.96 13.56
N GLN A 40 25.94 13.86 12.94
CA GLN A 40 26.52 15.11 12.45
C GLN A 40 26.40 16.30 13.42
N GLU A 41 25.59 16.20 14.46
CA GLU A 41 25.38 17.30 15.40
C GLU A 41 25.58 16.91 16.88
N LEU A 42 25.83 15.64 17.18
CA LEU A 42 26.11 15.21 18.56
C LEU A 42 27.61 15.13 18.84
N PRO A 43 28.05 15.45 20.09
CA PRO A 43 29.45 15.32 20.48
C PRO A 43 30.01 13.93 20.18
N LEU A 44 31.30 13.84 19.85
CA LEU A 44 32.02 12.62 19.45
C LEU A 44 31.81 11.39 20.36
N GLN A 45 31.41 11.58 21.61
CA GLN A 45 31.05 10.51 22.53
C GLN A 45 29.79 9.72 22.14
N PHE A 46 28.99 10.22 21.21
CA PHE A 46 27.75 9.57 20.73
C PHE A 46 27.91 8.88 19.37
N SER A 47 29.06 9.02 18.72
CA SER A 47 29.32 8.44 17.39
C SER A 47 29.66 6.95 17.41
N ALA A 48 29.73 6.31 18.57
CA ALA A 48 30.13 4.92 18.71
C ALA A 48 29.02 3.98 19.20
N VAL A 49 27.72 4.30 18.90
CA VAL A 49 26.68 3.32 19.15
C VAL A 49 26.82 2.24 18.05
N PRO A 50 27.25 1.00 18.41
CA PRO A 50 27.26 -0.09 17.45
C PRO A 50 25.86 -0.20 16.86
N HIS A 51 25.76 -0.57 15.59
CA HIS A 51 24.49 -0.75 14.87
C HIS A 51 23.48 -1.47 15.76
N ALA A 52 22.63 -0.71 16.40
CA ALA A 52 21.62 -1.22 17.28
C ALA A 52 20.76 -2.22 16.52
N LYS A 53 20.42 -3.31 17.12
CA LYS A 53 19.55 -4.31 16.51
C LYS A 53 18.27 -3.62 16.09
N THR A 54 18.09 -3.47 14.79
CA THR A 54 16.90 -2.86 14.21
C THR A 54 15.93 -3.94 13.79
N THR A 55 14.69 -3.80 14.21
CA THR A 55 13.59 -4.69 13.84
C THR A 55 12.52 -3.89 13.12
N VAL A 56 12.27 -4.22 11.87
CA VAL A 56 11.15 -3.66 11.10
C VAL A 56 9.94 -4.54 11.30
N LYS A 57 8.79 -3.92 11.54
CA LYS A 57 7.52 -4.64 11.72
C LYS A 57 6.43 -4.01 10.87
N ALA A 58 5.50 -4.85 10.44
CA ALA A 58 4.31 -4.43 9.72
C ALA A 58 3.06 -5.14 10.23
N ARG A 59 1.89 -4.52 10.05
CA ARG A 59 0.59 -5.11 10.35
C ARG A 59 -0.46 -4.73 9.33
N VAL A 60 -1.56 -5.47 9.35
CA VAL A 60 -2.80 -5.10 8.65
C VAL A 60 -3.86 -4.80 9.70
N ALA A 61 -4.48 -3.64 9.62
CA ALA A 61 -5.54 -3.22 10.53
C ALA A 61 -6.76 -2.72 9.76
N LEU A 62 -7.93 -2.77 10.39
CA LEU A 62 -9.14 -2.15 9.84
C LEU A 62 -8.94 -0.63 9.76
N GLU A 63 -9.28 -0.04 8.61
CA GLU A 63 -9.18 1.41 8.41
C GLU A 63 -10.06 2.18 9.40
N SER A 64 -11.25 1.69 9.65
CA SER A 64 -12.26 2.37 10.46
C SER A 64 -11.97 2.39 11.97
N THR A 65 -11.41 1.30 12.50
CA THR A 65 -11.23 1.12 13.95
C THR A 65 -9.77 1.07 14.38
N GLY A 66 -8.87 0.70 13.46
CA GLY A 66 -7.48 0.42 13.80
C GLY A 66 -7.26 -0.94 14.45
N GLU A 67 -8.29 -1.76 14.57
CA GLU A 67 -8.18 -3.12 15.08
C GLU A 67 -7.32 -3.97 14.16
N SER A 68 -6.38 -4.71 14.75
CA SER A 68 -5.48 -5.56 13.98
C SER A 68 -6.21 -6.78 13.41
N VAL A 69 -6.17 -6.91 12.10
CA VAL A 69 -6.59 -8.12 11.36
C VAL A 69 -5.42 -9.09 11.25
N VAL A 70 -4.24 -8.57 10.96
CA VAL A 70 -2.97 -9.30 11.11
C VAL A 70 -2.13 -8.49 12.10
N PRO A 71 -1.69 -9.11 13.20
CA PRO A 71 -0.94 -8.40 14.25
C PRO A 71 0.43 -7.95 13.75
N TRP A 72 1.09 -7.11 14.53
CA TRP A 72 2.46 -6.70 14.27
C TRP A 72 3.36 -7.90 14.09
N THR A 73 3.91 -8.04 12.91
CA THR A 73 4.74 -9.17 12.48
C THR A 73 6.10 -8.63 12.07
N GLU A 74 7.15 -9.29 12.52
CA GLU A 74 8.52 -8.94 12.18
C GLU A 74 8.79 -9.19 10.70
N CYS A 75 9.36 -8.19 10.04
CA CYS A 75 9.79 -8.27 8.65
C CYS A 75 11.15 -8.96 8.55
N THR A 76 11.40 -9.62 7.44
CA THR A 76 12.74 -10.13 7.12
C THR A 76 13.59 -8.97 6.61
N VAL A 77 14.62 -8.64 7.36
CA VAL A 77 15.67 -7.70 6.93
C VAL A 77 16.60 -8.44 5.98
N LEU A 78 16.75 -7.91 4.78
CA LEU A 78 17.55 -8.53 3.71
C LEU A 78 19.01 -8.04 3.75
N ASP A 79 19.18 -6.77 4.05
CA ASP A 79 20.48 -6.08 4.16
C ASP A 79 20.37 -4.83 5.04
N SER A 80 21.32 -3.91 4.95
CA SER A 80 21.36 -2.68 5.77
C SER A 80 20.25 -1.67 5.48
N GLU A 81 19.48 -1.84 4.40
CA GLU A 81 18.45 -0.88 3.98
C GLU A 81 17.13 -1.52 3.56
N ASN A 82 17.14 -2.81 3.19
CA ASN A 82 15.99 -3.44 2.55
C ASN A 82 15.32 -4.46 3.47
N TRP A 83 14.00 -4.49 3.41
CA TRP A 83 13.17 -5.44 4.14
C TRP A 83 12.06 -6.01 3.25
N THR A 84 11.52 -7.15 3.65
CA THR A 84 10.34 -7.77 3.03
C THR A 84 9.48 -8.45 4.09
N ILE A 85 8.19 -8.54 3.80
CA ILE A 85 7.23 -9.33 4.56
C ILE A 85 6.18 -9.94 3.65
N THR A 86 5.64 -11.06 4.05
CA THR A 86 4.48 -11.68 3.41
C THR A 86 3.41 -11.93 4.45
N PHE A 87 2.22 -11.40 4.22
CA PHE A 87 0.99 -11.73 4.94
C PHE A 87 0.26 -12.80 4.13
N PRO A 88 0.35 -14.07 4.52
CA PRO A 88 -0.10 -15.16 3.65
C PRO A 88 -1.62 -15.27 3.54
N ARG A 89 -2.36 -14.75 4.50
CA ARG A 89 -3.81 -14.94 4.63
C ARG A 89 -4.48 -13.68 5.21
N VAL A 90 -4.62 -12.65 4.40
CA VAL A 90 -5.44 -11.49 4.76
C VAL A 90 -6.87 -11.79 4.32
N PRO A 91 -7.87 -11.77 5.22
CA PRO A 91 -9.25 -12.13 4.89
C PRO A 91 -9.87 -11.19 3.86
N ALA A 92 -10.86 -11.68 3.12
CA ALA A 92 -11.69 -10.84 2.26
C ALA A 92 -12.42 -9.78 3.07
N GLY A 93 -12.56 -8.61 2.49
CA GLY A 93 -13.18 -7.43 3.11
C GLY A 93 -12.24 -6.23 3.07
N GLY A 94 -12.33 -5.41 4.04
CA GLY A 94 -11.63 -4.13 4.15
C GLY A 94 -12.62 -3.06 4.58
N LEU A 95 -12.34 -1.76 4.47
CA LEU A 95 -11.02 -1.29 4.04
C LEU A 95 -9.97 -1.53 5.12
N TYR A 96 -8.80 -1.86 4.69
CA TYR A 96 -7.64 -2.07 5.55
C TYR A 96 -6.64 -0.93 5.40
N ARG A 97 -5.83 -0.74 6.42
CA ARG A 97 -4.58 -0.01 6.31
C ARG A 97 -3.42 -0.93 6.66
N ILE A 98 -2.34 -0.81 5.91
CA ILE A 98 -1.08 -1.49 6.18
C ILE A 98 -0.17 -0.47 6.86
N GLU A 99 0.31 -0.81 8.02
CA GLU A 99 1.16 0.06 8.84
C GLU A 99 2.54 -0.57 9.01
N THR A 100 3.56 0.27 9.03
CA THR A 100 4.93 -0.14 9.33
C THR A 100 5.52 0.67 10.46
N TYR A 101 6.47 0.10 11.17
CA TYR A 101 7.35 0.80 12.07
C TYR A 101 8.67 0.04 12.25
N MET A 102 9.63 0.68 12.85
CA MET A 102 10.85 0.01 13.32
C MET A 102 11.11 0.28 14.80
N ASP A 103 11.56 -0.76 15.46
CA ASP A 103 12.21 -0.67 16.77
C ASP A 103 13.71 -0.70 16.58
N TYR A 104 14.42 0.04 17.38
CA TYR A 104 15.88 -0.04 17.47
C TYR A 104 16.33 0.15 18.92
N GLU A 105 17.37 -0.56 19.28
CA GLU A 105 18.01 -0.39 20.58
C GLU A 105 18.88 0.88 20.50
N GLY A 106 18.39 1.96 21.07
CA GLY A 106 19.15 3.17 21.28
C GLY A 106 20.03 3.07 22.52
N TRP A 107 20.85 4.07 22.76
CA TRP A 107 21.74 4.12 23.90
C TRP A 107 21.03 4.30 25.25
N ASP A 108 19.80 4.77 25.24
CA ASP A 108 18.90 5.01 26.38
C ASP A 108 17.77 3.96 26.49
N GLY A 109 17.82 2.91 25.68
CA GLY A 109 16.82 1.85 25.64
C GLY A 109 16.17 1.66 24.28
N LEU A 110 14.98 1.08 24.28
CA LEU A 110 14.22 0.81 23.06
C LEU A 110 13.56 2.09 22.53
N SER A 111 13.87 2.45 21.31
CA SER A 111 13.20 3.52 20.57
C SER A 111 12.42 2.97 19.40
N CYS A 112 11.31 3.61 19.03
CA CYS A 112 10.51 3.23 17.89
C CYS A 112 10.23 4.41 16.96
N THR A 113 10.16 4.14 15.68
CA THR A 113 9.84 5.14 14.67
C THR A 113 8.74 4.59 13.75
N ARG A 114 7.68 5.38 13.59
CA ARG A 114 6.64 5.07 12.60
C ARG A 114 7.21 5.11 11.19
N GLY A 115 6.72 4.20 10.37
CA GLY A 115 6.97 4.17 8.94
C GLY A 115 5.75 4.54 8.11
N ASP A 116 5.84 4.22 6.84
CA ASP A 116 4.75 4.42 5.89
C ASP A 116 3.49 3.66 6.29
N MET A 117 2.37 4.25 5.90
CA MET A 117 1.06 3.62 5.93
C MET A 117 0.43 3.65 4.54
N VAL A 118 -0.17 2.54 4.15
CA VAL A 118 -0.97 2.44 2.93
C VAL A 118 -2.43 2.30 3.33
N HIS A 119 -3.24 3.25 2.93
CA HIS A 119 -4.64 3.37 3.31
C HIS A 119 -5.59 2.77 2.27
N ASN A 120 -6.80 2.41 2.75
CA ASN A 120 -7.92 1.99 1.91
C ASN A 120 -7.64 0.76 1.03
N VAL A 121 -6.87 -0.18 1.54
CA VAL A 121 -6.57 -1.44 0.85
C VAL A 121 -7.73 -2.41 1.07
N GLY A 122 -8.11 -3.14 0.02
CA GLY A 122 -9.14 -4.18 0.11
C GLY A 122 -8.64 -5.56 -0.33
N VAL A 123 -9.35 -6.58 0.10
CA VAL A 123 -9.21 -7.97 -0.40
C VAL A 123 -10.58 -8.40 -0.89
N GLY A 124 -10.67 -8.78 -2.15
CA GLY A 124 -11.95 -9.13 -2.77
C GLY A 124 -11.78 -9.62 -4.21
N ASP A 125 -12.84 -9.53 -4.99
CA ASP A 125 -12.81 -9.92 -6.39
C ASP A 125 -12.31 -8.80 -7.29
N VAL A 126 -11.45 -9.15 -8.22
CA VAL A 126 -10.94 -8.25 -9.26
C VAL A 126 -11.54 -8.66 -10.59
N PHE A 127 -12.25 -7.75 -11.23
CA PHE A 127 -12.89 -7.96 -12.52
C PHE A 127 -12.14 -7.21 -13.62
N VAL A 128 -12.00 -7.83 -14.78
CA VAL A 128 -11.47 -7.18 -15.98
C VAL A 128 -12.64 -6.91 -16.93
N ILE A 129 -12.91 -5.64 -17.19
CA ILE A 129 -13.90 -5.23 -18.18
C ILE A 129 -13.17 -5.08 -19.52
N ALA A 130 -13.46 -5.99 -20.44
CA ALA A 130 -12.87 -5.99 -21.78
C ALA A 130 -13.95 -6.04 -22.86
N GLY A 131 -13.82 -5.20 -23.87
CA GLY A 131 -14.81 -5.16 -24.96
C GLY A 131 -14.63 -3.95 -25.86
N GLN A 132 -15.68 -3.64 -26.62
CA GLN A 132 -15.72 -2.49 -27.52
C GLN A 132 -16.35 -1.26 -26.85
N SER A 133 -17.05 -0.47 -27.62
CA SER A 133 -17.63 0.83 -27.25
C SER A 133 -18.43 0.82 -25.94
N ASN A 134 -19.24 -0.21 -25.70
CA ASN A 134 -20.03 -0.29 -24.46
C ASN A 134 -19.14 -0.54 -23.23
N ALA A 135 -18.12 -1.38 -23.36
CA ALA A 135 -17.16 -1.62 -22.29
C ALA A 135 -16.27 -0.40 -22.04
N ALA A 136 -16.11 0.47 -23.04
CA ALA A 136 -15.37 1.72 -22.92
C ALA A 136 -16.23 2.91 -22.41
N GLY A 137 -17.47 2.66 -21.98
CA GLY A 137 -18.34 3.69 -21.43
C GLY A 137 -18.98 4.62 -22.47
N ARG A 138 -19.15 4.16 -23.72
CA ARG A 138 -19.77 4.97 -24.79
C ARG A 138 -21.30 4.82 -24.83
N ALA A 139 -21.95 4.74 -23.70
CA ALA A 139 -23.39 4.75 -23.61
C ALA A 139 -23.94 6.15 -23.93
N LYS A 140 -25.13 6.18 -24.60
CA LYS A 140 -25.75 7.47 -24.94
C LYS A 140 -26.33 8.22 -23.73
N ASN A 141 -26.74 7.47 -22.72
CA ASN A 141 -27.30 8.04 -21.50
C ASN A 141 -26.31 7.80 -20.37
N PRO A 142 -25.66 8.84 -19.84
CA PRO A 142 -24.77 8.69 -18.71
C PRO A 142 -25.54 8.21 -17.48
N VAL A 143 -24.97 7.25 -16.80
CA VAL A 143 -25.41 6.82 -15.48
C VAL A 143 -24.38 7.32 -14.48
N ALA A 144 -24.82 7.97 -13.43
CA ALA A 144 -23.98 8.41 -12.33
C ALA A 144 -24.53 7.78 -11.05
N ASP A 145 -23.75 6.91 -10.46
CA ASP A 145 -24.02 6.33 -9.15
C ASP A 145 -23.08 6.97 -8.13
N ASP A 146 -23.55 7.06 -6.89
CA ASP A 146 -22.70 7.51 -5.79
C ASP A 146 -21.58 6.49 -5.56
N PRO A 147 -20.35 6.95 -5.27
CA PRO A 147 -19.23 6.06 -4.99
C PRO A 147 -19.48 5.20 -3.75
N GLU A 148 -19.15 3.91 -3.85
CA GLU A 148 -19.18 2.99 -2.73
C GLU A 148 -17.76 2.65 -2.27
N LEU A 149 -17.50 2.74 -0.96
CA LEU A 149 -16.17 2.55 -0.38
C LEU A 149 -15.52 1.17 -0.68
N GLY A 150 -16.34 0.15 -0.94
CA GLY A 150 -15.87 -1.19 -1.28
C GLY A 150 -15.61 -1.42 -2.78
N VAL A 151 -15.86 -0.43 -3.64
CA VAL A 151 -15.71 -0.55 -5.08
C VAL A 151 -14.58 0.33 -5.59
N HIS A 152 -13.53 -0.29 -6.08
CA HIS A 152 -12.32 0.40 -6.53
C HIS A 152 -12.07 0.16 -8.01
N VAL A 153 -11.37 1.09 -8.64
CA VAL A 153 -11.01 1.00 -10.06
C VAL A 153 -9.52 1.21 -10.25
N LEU A 154 -8.91 0.41 -11.11
CA LEU A 154 -7.56 0.66 -11.60
C LEU A 154 -7.65 1.52 -12.87
N ARG A 155 -7.23 2.76 -12.76
CA ARG A 155 -7.25 3.71 -13.88
C ARG A 155 -6.16 3.42 -14.92
N THR A 156 -6.32 4.00 -16.08
CA THR A 156 -5.34 3.93 -17.17
C THR A 156 -3.98 4.53 -16.79
N SER A 157 -3.94 5.39 -15.77
CA SER A 157 -2.72 5.90 -15.15
C SER A 157 -1.99 4.89 -14.26
N ALA A 158 -2.47 3.64 -14.19
CA ALA A 158 -2.01 2.59 -13.28
C ALA A 158 -2.15 2.94 -11.79
N ARG A 159 -3.10 3.81 -11.44
CA ARG A 159 -3.45 4.12 -10.06
C ARG A 159 -4.78 3.50 -9.69
N TRP A 160 -4.82 2.94 -8.50
CA TRP A 160 -6.06 2.51 -7.88
C TRP A 160 -6.75 3.71 -7.23
N GLU A 161 -8.05 3.77 -7.37
CA GLU A 161 -8.88 4.83 -6.80
C GLU A 161 -10.24 4.26 -6.39
N LEU A 162 -10.96 5.01 -5.56
CA LEU A 162 -12.38 4.76 -5.35
C LEU A 162 -13.10 4.85 -6.70
N ALA A 163 -13.93 3.88 -7.02
CA ALA A 163 -14.64 3.87 -8.28
C ALA A 163 -15.65 5.03 -8.35
N THR A 164 -15.46 5.88 -9.33
CA THR A 164 -16.33 7.03 -9.63
C THR A 164 -16.56 7.09 -11.13
N HIS A 165 -17.74 7.53 -11.55
CA HIS A 165 -17.96 7.82 -12.95
C HIS A 165 -17.16 9.05 -13.41
N PRO A 166 -16.66 9.01 -14.66
CA PRO A 166 -16.64 7.91 -15.60
C PRO A 166 -15.65 6.81 -15.21
N LEU A 167 -16.04 5.54 -15.36
CA LEU A 167 -15.15 4.42 -15.03
C LEU A 167 -14.05 4.24 -16.08
N GLY A 168 -14.35 4.48 -17.35
CA GLY A 168 -13.40 4.40 -18.45
C GLY A 168 -12.83 5.79 -18.76
N GLU A 169 -11.51 5.90 -18.85
CA GLU A 169 -10.78 7.11 -19.23
C GLU A 169 -9.78 6.79 -20.32
N THR A 170 -9.66 7.69 -21.30
CA THR A 170 -8.62 7.60 -22.33
C THR A 170 -7.51 8.62 -22.15
N THR A 171 -7.74 9.65 -21.34
CA THR A 171 -6.72 10.62 -20.92
C THR A 171 -5.75 9.99 -19.92
N ASN A 172 -4.47 10.31 -20.05
CA ASN A 172 -3.39 9.76 -19.21
C ASN A 172 -3.18 8.25 -19.32
N ALA A 173 -3.60 7.63 -20.42
CA ALA A 173 -3.33 6.22 -20.67
C ALA A 173 -1.82 5.95 -20.77
N LEU A 174 -1.36 4.85 -20.18
CA LEU A 174 0.05 4.41 -20.27
C LEU A 174 0.44 3.95 -21.68
N HIS A 175 -0.54 3.63 -22.51
CA HIS A 175 -0.32 3.13 -23.87
C HIS A 175 -0.72 4.17 -24.90
N VAL A 176 0.11 4.33 -25.91
CA VAL A 176 -0.14 5.22 -27.07
C VAL A 176 -1.25 4.64 -27.96
N GLY A 177 -2.03 5.50 -28.59
CA GLY A 177 -3.05 5.12 -29.56
C GLY A 177 -4.48 5.11 -29.03
N HIS A 178 -4.67 5.59 -27.81
CA HIS A 178 -6.03 5.83 -27.31
C HIS A 178 -6.57 7.17 -27.81
N TYR A 179 -7.80 7.14 -28.18
CA TYR A 179 -8.54 8.26 -28.71
C TYR A 179 -9.16 9.07 -27.57
N GLU A 180 -9.71 10.20 -27.94
CA GLU A 180 -10.38 11.11 -27.03
C GLU A 180 -11.35 10.39 -26.07
N ASN A 181 -11.39 10.87 -24.87
CA ASN A 181 -12.32 10.40 -23.86
C ASN A 181 -13.75 10.72 -24.31
N HIS A 182 -14.54 9.70 -24.53
CA HIS A 182 -15.94 9.82 -24.93
C HIS A 182 -16.88 9.40 -23.80
N ASN A 183 -16.44 9.47 -22.58
CA ASN A 183 -17.36 9.24 -21.48
C ASN A 183 -18.43 10.33 -21.48
N PRO A 184 -19.68 9.93 -21.57
CA PRO A 184 -20.79 10.85 -21.43
C PRO A 184 -20.88 11.37 -19.99
#